data_89f9a5d92d4d2143f6684f5873a81a14
#
_entry.id   89f9a5d92d4d2143f6684f5873a81a14
#
_cell.length_a   1.000
_cell.length_b   1.000
_cell.length_c   1.000
_cell.angle_alpha   90.00
_cell.angle_beta   90.00
_cell.angle_gamma   90.00
#
_symmetry.space_group_name_H-M   'P 1'
#
loop_
_entity.id
_entity.type
_entity.pdbx_description
1 polymer ?
#
loop_
_entity_poly.entity_id
_entity_poly.type
_entity_poly.pdbx_seq_one_letter_code
_entity_poly.pdbx_strand_id
1 'polypeptide(L)'
;MSPLDPHWHQRPEDFLAAWSSSRGNLRRFFEDIALPPIDNHTQQQAGEAAAAKAVAELFDLDLSEFTSGLDSVSGSFTAAGMSRLTPPDPAIPQDAGAAAFFDVDNTLIQGSSLIVFAIGLAKKRYLKLSEILPVVWKQIKFRITGAENADDVTEGRQQALAFIKGRSEAELVALCEEIVDKNMSEKLWPGTKQLADTHIANGHQVWLVSATPVQLAQILAKRLGFTGALGTVAEVKDGVFTGRLVGDILHGPGKRHAVAALAALERLDLSRCTAYSDSINDVPMLSMTGNAVAINPDRRLRKEAEHRGWQIEDFRSLR
;
A
#
# COMPACT_ATOMS: atom_id res chain seq x y z
N MET A 1 3.68 -34.49 -11.88
CA MET A 1 3.06 -33.73 -10.76
C MET A 1 3.57 -34.35 -9.47
N SER A 2 4.58 -33.77 -8.85
CA SER A 2 5.11 -34.21 -7.56
C SER A 2 4.40 -33.43 -6.45
N PRO A 3 3.93 -34.07 -5.38
CA PRO A 3 3.27 -33.34 -4.28
C PRO A 3 4.35 -32.51 -3.56
N LEU A 4 4.05 -31.24 -3.32
CA LEU A 4 4.83 -30.33 -2.51
C LEU A 4 4.98 -30.92 -1.10
N ASP A 5 6.21 -31.04 -0.66
CA ASP A 5 6.65 -31.58 0.63
C ASP A 5 6.09 -30.71 1.79
N PRO A 6 5.42 -31.30 2.81
CA PRO A 6 4.77 -30.52 3.87
C PRO A 6 5.70 -29.94 4.94
N HIS A 7 7.01 -29.85 4.71
CA HIS A 7 8.00 -29.43 5.71
C HIS A 7 8.29 -27.93 5.82
N TRP A 8 7.47 -27.05 5.25
CA TRP A 8 7.64 -25.58 5.31
C TRP A 8 7.34 -24.95 6.69
N HIS A 9 7.15 -25.75 7.73
CA HIS A 9 7.02 -25.27 9.12
C HIS A 9 8.32 -25.38 9.94
N GLN A 10 9.46 -25.51 9.29
CA GLN A 10 10.74 -25.47 9.97
C GLN A 10 11.06 -24.05 10.42
N ARG A 11 11.49 -23.92 11.67
CA ARG A 11 11.80 -22.63 12.31
C ARG A 11 12.90 -21.88 11.53
N PRO A 12 12.94 -20.53 11.58
CA PRO A 12 13.98 -19.73 10.93
C PRO A 12 15.41 -20.19 11.26
N GLU A 13 15.62 -20.78 12.42
CA GLU A 13 16.88 -21.35 12.91
C GLU A 13 17.33 -22.55 12.07
N ASP A 14 16.40 -23.42 11.64
CA ASP A 14 16.70 -24.59 10.81
C ASP A 14 17.06 -24.19 9.37
N PHE A 15 16.44 -23.14 8.86
CA PHE A 15 16.79 -22.55 7.56
C PHE A 15 18.20 -21.95 7.57
N LEU A 16 18.55 -21.22 8.62
CA LEU A 16 19.89 -20.66 8.79
C LEU A 16 20.96 -21.77 9.00
N ALA A 17 20.62 -22.86 9.67
CA ALA A 17 21.51 -24.01 9.84
C ALA A 17 21.74 -24.75 8.51
N ALA A 18 20.69 -24.99 7.71
CA ALA A 18 20.80 -25.58 6.38
C ALA A 18 21.57 -24.67 5.42
N TRP A 19 21.39 -23.34 5.52
CA TRP A 19 22.13 -22.36 4.74
C TRP A 19 23.62 -22.28 5.12
N SER A 20 23.95 -22.44 6.41
CA SER A 20 25.33 -22.49 6.89
C SER A 20 26.09 -23.74 6.44
N SER A 21 25.39 -24.89 6.30
CA SER A 21 26.00 -26.13 5.81
C SER A 21 26.29 -26.13 4.31
N SER A 22 25.53 -25.36 3.51
CA SER A 22 25.77 -25.17 2.07
C SER A 22 26.95 -24.23 1.78
N ARG A 23 27.38 -23.42 2.72
CA ARG A 23 28.51 -22.48 2.59
C ARG A 23 29.82 -23.16 2.21
N GLY A 24 30.05 -24.39 2.65
CA GLY A 24 31.27 -25.13 2.35
C GLY A 24 31.45 -25.46 0.87
N ASN A 25 30.36 -25.76 0.17
CA ASN A 25 30.38 -26.07 -1.27
C ASN A 25 30.47 -24.82 -2.14
N LEU A 26 29.77 -23.74 -1.75
CA LEU A 26 29.87 -22.45 -2.43
C LEU A 26 31.26 -21.83 -2.26
N ARG A 27 31.85 -21.92 -1.06
CA ARG A 27 33.20 -21.41 -0.80
C ARG A 27 34.24 -22.12 -1.67
N ARG A 28 34.21 -23.46 -1.80
CA ARG A 28 35.11 -24.21 -2.69
C ARG A 28 34.88 -23.84 -4.17
N PHE A 29 33.62 -23.71 -4.58
CA PHE A 29 33.30 -23.28 -5.94
C PHE A 29 33.89 -21.90 -6.28
N PHE A 30 33.84 -20.95 -5.34
CA PHE A 30 34.41 -19.61 -5.51
C PHE A 30 35.95 -19.58 -5.36
N GLU A 31 36.55 -20.48 -4.58
CA GLU A 31 38.01 -20.64 -4.47
C GLU A 31 38.63 -21.21 -5.75
N ASP A 32 37.90 -22.09 -6.45
CA ASP A 32 38.34 -22.67 -7.73
C ASP A 32 38.15 -21.73 -8.93
N ILE A 33 37.31 -20.73 -8.83
CA ILE A 33 37.17 -19.67 -9.83
C ILE A 33 38.00 -18.47 -9.32
N ALA A 34 39.13 -18.20 -9.99
CA ALA A 34 39.95 -16.99 -9.70
C ALA A 34 39.19 -15.71 -10.08
N LEU A 35 38.17 -15.38 -9.29
CA LEU A 35 37.45 -14.09 -9.39
C LEU A 35 38.33 -12.99 -8.81
N PRO A 36 38.38 -11.80 -9.42
CA PRO A 36 39.04 -10.66 -8.83
C PRO A 36 38.42 -10.37 -7.45
N PRO A 37 39.22 -9.88 -6.48
CA PRO A 37 38.71 -9.54 -5.16
C PRO A 37 37.60 -8.50 -5.30
N ILE A 38 36.41 -8.85 -4.84
CA ILE A 38 35.25 -7.95 -4.82
C ILE A 38 35.36 -7.12 -3.56
N ASP A 39 35.26 -5.79 -3.68
CA ASP A 39 35.30 -4.89 -2.52
C ASP A 39 34.10 -5.11 -1.58
N ASN A 40 34.24 -4.70 -0.32
CA ASN A 40 33.24 -4.92 0.72
C ASN A 40 31.87 -4.29 0.38
N HIS A 41 31.87 -3.14 -0.31
CA HIS A 41 30.64 -2.45 -0.71
C HIS A 41 29.86 -3.26 -1.76
N THR A 42 30.57 -3.79 -2.77
CA THR A 42 29.98 -4.65 -3.81
C THR A 42 29.47 -5.97 -3.21
N GLN A 43 30.19 -6.55 -2.23
CA GLN A 43 29.74 -7.74 -1.51
C GLN A 43 28.45 -7.46 -0.71
N GLN A 44 28.38 -6.33 -0.03
CA GLN A 44 27.21 -5.91 0.73
C GLN A 44 26.00 -5.71 -0.21
N GLN A 45 26.17 -4.98 -1.31
CA GLN A 45 25.10 -4.77 -2.31
C GLN A 45 24.60 -6.09 -2.91
N ALA A 46 25.50 -7.02 -3.22
CA ALA A 46 25.11 -8.34 -3.73
C ALA A 46 24.33 -9.14 -2.67
N GLY A 47 24.72 -9.04 -1.40
CA GLY A 47 24.01 -9.66 -0.28
C GLY A 47 22.61 -9.08 -0.08
N GLU A 48 22.49 -7.77 -0.13
CA GLU A 48 21.20 -7.06 -0.03
C GLU A 48 20.27 -7.42 -1.20
N ALA A 49 20.80 -7.43 -2.42
CA ALA A 49 20.02 -7.83 -3.61
C ALA A 49 19.55 -9.29 -3.54
N ALA A 50 20.42 -10.20 -3.07
CA ALA A 50 20.07 -11.61 -2.91
C ALA A 50 19.00 -11.80 -1.83
N ALA A 51 19.09 -11.07 -0.72
CA ALA A 51 18.09 -11.10 0.34
C ALA A 51 16.75 -10.53 -0.14
N ALA A 52 16.76 -9.40 -0.83
CA ALA A 52 15.56 -8.80 -1.41
C ALA A 52 14.87 -9.74 -2.39
N LYS A 53 15.65 -10.43 -3.26
CA LYS A 53 15.12 -11.42 -4.20
C LYS A 53 14.48 -12.61 -3.47
N ALA A 54 15.14 -13.16 -2.45
CA ALA A 54 14.61 -14.28 -1.69
C ALA A 54 13.29 -13.91 -0.98
N VAL A 55 13.19 -12.69 -0.46
CA VAL A 55 11.96 -12.18 0.15
C VAL A 55 10.86 -11.95 -0.91
N ALA A 56 11.21 -11.39 -2.07
CA ALA A 56 10.26 -11.19 -3.18
C ALA A 56 9.62 -12.51 -3.63
N GLU A 57 10.42 -13.58 -3.74
CA GLU A 57 9.95 -14.92 -4.11
C GLU A 57 8.93 -15.48 -3.09
N LEU A 58 9.03 -15.14 -1.79
CA LEU A 58 8.04 -15.54 -0.77
C LEU A 58 6.65 -14.94 -1.01
N PHE A 59 6.59 -13.79 -1.66
CA PHE A 59 5.34 -13.09 -1.99
C PHE A 59 4.89 -13.29 -3.42
N ASP A 60 5.55 -14.19 -4.19
CA ASP A 60 5.31 -14.39 -5.61
C ASP A 60 5.37 -13.06 -6.40
N LEU A 61 6.43 -12.30 -6.16
CA LEU A 61 6.78 -11.05 -6.84
C LEU A 61 8.14 -11.18 -7.51
N ASP A 62 8.36 -10.43 -8.59
CA ASP A 62 9.72 -10.26 -9.05
C ASP A 62 10.49 -9.22 -8.20
N LEU A 63 11.81 -9.16 -8.38
CA LEU A 63 12.64 -8.26 -7.58
C LEU A 63 12.29 -6.77 -7.82
N SER A 64 11.93 -6.40 -9.05
CA SER A 64 11.60 -5.01 -9.39
C SER A 64 10.27 -4.58 -8.75
N GLU A 65 9.28 -5.45 -8.76
CA GLU A 65 7.99 -5.25 -8.10
C GLU A 65 8.14 -5.08 -6.58
N PHE A 66 8.91 -5.98 -5.96
CA PHE A 66 9.19 -5.91 -4.52
C PHE A 66 9.99 -4.64 -4.15
N THR A 67 11.00 -4.29 -4.94
CA THR A 67 11.79 -3.06 -4.73
C THR A 67 10.92 -1.82 -4.85
N SER A 68 10.05 -1.76 -5.86
CA SER A 68 9.09 -0.66 -6.02
C SER A 68 8.12 -0.56 -4.83
N GLY A 69 7.71 -1.71 -4.29
CA GLY A 69 6.94 -1.78 -3.04
C GLY A 69 7.71 -1.25 -1.84
N LEU A 70 8.98 -1.62 -1.69
CA LEU A 70 9.88 -1.09 -0.63
C LEU A 70 10.04 0.42 -0.74
N ASP A 71 10.24 0.94 -1.95
CA ASP A 71 10.35 2.39 -2.20
C ASP A 71 9.05 3.11 -1.80
N SER A 72 7.89 2.55 -2.14
CA SER A 72 6.59 3.10 -1.78
C SER A 72 6.39 3.14 -0.26
N VAL A 73 6.75 2.08 0.46
CA VAL A 73 6.66 2.01 1.94
C VAL A 73 7.65 2.98 2.58
N SER A 74 8.91 2.96 2.17
CA SER A 74 9.96 3.84 2.68
C SER A 74 9.63 5.31 2.43
N GLY A 75 9.12 5.63 1.24
CA GLY A 75 8.64 6.97 0.90
C GLY A 75 7.46 7.40 1.78
N SER A 76 6.51 6.48 2.05
CA SER A 76 5.39 6.75 2.97
C SER A 76 5.87 7.01 4.39
N PHE A 77 6.83 6.23 4.89
CA PHE A 77 7.42 6.46 6.23
C PHE A 77 8.17 7.78 6.30
N THR A 78 8.92 8.11 5.25
CA THR A 78 9.65 9.39 5.16
C THR A 78 8.67 10.58 5.17
N ALA A 79 7.59 10.53 4.40
CA ALA A 79 6.56 11.56 4.38
C ALA A 79 5.85 11.73 5.73
N ALA A 80 5.73 10.67 6.51
CA ALA A 80 5.18 10.72 7.87
C ALA A 80 6.19 11.19 8.93
N GLY A 81 7.49 11.16 8.63
CA GLY A 81 8.56 11.32 9.61
C GLY A 81 8.70 10.16 10.60
N MET A 82 7.94 9.07 10.39
CA MET A 82 7.89 7.89 11.26
C MET A 82 7.26 6.70 10.53
N SER A 83 7.50 5.46 11.01
CA SER A 83 6.87 4.26 10.48
C SER A 83 5.42 4.10 10.92
N ARG A 84 5.04 4.59 12.09
CA ARG A 84 3.69 4.48 12.67
C ARG A 84 3.14 5.85 13.05
N LEU A 85 1.94 6.18 12.58
CA LEU A 85 1.27 7.46 12.84
C LEU A 85 0.61 7.49 14.23
N THR A 86 0.14 6.34 14.69
CA THR A 86 -0.47 6.16 16.01
C THR A 86 0.30 5.07 16.76
N PRO A 87 0.83 5.36 17.94
CA PRO A 87 1.45 4.33 18.78
C PRO A 87 0.37 3.33 19.25
N PRO A 88 0.75 2.06 19.47
CA PRO A 88 -0.17 1.07 20.01
C PRO A 88 -0.64 1.46 21.41
N ASP A 89 -1.91 1.17 21.73
CA ASP A 89 -2.45 1.36 23.07
C ASP A 89 -1.80 0.33 24.03
N PRO A 90 -1.12 0.79 25.09
CA PRO A 90 -0.47 -0.12 26.03
C PRO A 90 -1.47 -0.96 26.85
N ALA A 91 -2.75 -0.58 26.90
CA ALA A 91 -3.79 -1.34 27.55
C ALA A 91 -4.31 -2.53 26.73
N ILE A 92 -4.00 -2.58 25.43
CA ILE A 92 -4.45 -3.63 24.52
C ILE A 92 -3.25 -4.55 24.23
N PRO A 93 -3.34 -5.88 24.50
CA PRO A 93 -2.32 -6.82 24.07
C PRO A 93 -2.13 -6.79 22.56
N GLN A 94 -0.91 -6.51 22.10
CA GLN A 94 -0.63 -6.34 20.68
C GLN A 94 -0.36 -7.68 20.00
N ASP A 95 -1.02 -7.90 18.86
CA ASP A 95 -0.71 -8.98 17.94
C ASP A 95 0.20 -8.46 16.82
N ALA A 96 1.51 -8.58 17.03
CA ALA A 96 2.50 -8.04 16.11
C ALA A 96 2.50 -8.71 14.71
N GLY A 97 1.93 -9.90 14.59
CA GLY A 97 1.87 -10.64 13.32
C GLY A 97 0.59 -10.38 12.52
N ALA A 98 -0.40 -9.68 13.07
CA ALA A 98 -1.69 -9.46 12.42
C ALA A 98 -1.91 -8.00 12.03
N ALA A 99 -2.47 -7.79 10.84
CA ALA A 99 -2.85 -6.46 10.35
C ALA A 99 -4.14 -6.48 9.54
N ALA A 100 -4.79 -5.32 9.44
CA ALA A 100 -5.88 -5.06 8.54
C ALA A 100 -5.50 -3.96 7.54
N PHE A 101 -5.69 -4.23 6.25
CA PHE A 101 -5.40 -3.33 5.15
C PHE A 101 -6.70 -2.82 4.55
N PHE A 102 -6.93 -1.53 4.61
CA PHE A 102 -8.15 -0.92 4.08
C PHE A 102 -7.84 -0.06 2.86
N ASP A 103 -8.54 -0.33 1.76
CA ASP A 103 -8.69 0.68 0.72
C ASP A 103 -9.51 1.86 1.24
N VAL A 104 -9.40 3.01 0.59
CA VAL A 104 -10.06 4.24 1.03
C VAL A 104 -11.35 4.50 0.27
N ASP A 105 -11.28 4.57 -1.06
CA ASP A 105 -12.37 5.02 -1.92
C ASP A 105 -13.53 4.01 -1.95
N ASN A 106 -14.75 4.41 -1.58
CA ASN A 106 -15.94 3.57 -1.38
C ASN A 106 -15.80 2.42 -0.38
N THR A 107 -14.61 2.11 0.08
CA THR A 107 -14.34 1.12 1.13
C THR A 107 -14.45 1.75 2.51
N LEU A 108 -13.63 2.74 2.83
CA LEU A 108 -13.66 3.46 4.11
C LEU A 108 -14.52 4.72 4.04
N ILE A 109 -14.43 5.48 2.94
CA ILE A 109 -15.21 6.69 2.70
C ILE A 109 -16.17 6.52 1.53
N GLN A 110 -17.26 7.29 1.56
CA GLN A 110 -18.25 7.34 0.48
C GLN A 110 -17.71 8.18 -0.67
N GLY A 111 -17.56 7.57 -1.83
CA GLY A 111 -17.08 8.25 -3.02
C GLY A 111 -15.56 8.19 -3.17
N SER A 112 -14.99 9.15 -3.89
CA SER A 112 -13.55 9.22 -4.15
C SER A 112 -12.87 10.28 -3.31
N SER A 113 -11.87 9.86 -2.55
CA SER A 113 -10.96 10.73 -1.80
C SER A 113 -10.27 11.73 -2.71
N LEU A 114 -9.83 11.28 -3.89
CA LEU A 114 -9.15 12.13 -4.86
C LEU A 114 -10.08 13.22 -5.42
N ILE A 115 -11.37 12.92 -5.66
CA ILE A 115 -12.34 13.94 -6.09
C ILE A 115 -12.59 14.96 -4.97
N VAL A 116 -12.80 14.49 -3.74
CA VAL A 116 -12.98 15.38 -2.58
C VAL A 116 -11.75 16.27 -2.39
N PHE A 117 -10.57 15.70 -2.52
CA PHE A 117 -9.30 16.40 -2.44
C PHE A 117 -9.17 17.46 -3.55
N ALA A 118 -9.40 17.10 -4.82
CA ALA A 118 -9.32 18.02 -5.96
C ALA A 118 -10.28 19.20 -5.81
N ILE A 119 -11.53 18.94 -5.38
CA ILE A 119 -12.52 19.99 -5.11
C ILE A 119 -12.05 20.90 -3.95
N GLY A 120 -11.48 20.31 -2.89
CA GLY A 120 -10.92 21.03 -1.76
C GLY A 120 -9.79 21.98 -2.18
N LEU A 121 -8.86 21.49 -3.00
CA LEU A 121 -7.76 22.28 -3.56
C LEU A 121 -8.26 23.42 -4.47
N ALA A 122 -9.32 23.17 -5.26
CA ALA A 122 -9.93 24.21 -6.11
C ALA A 122 -10.57 25.32 -5.27
N LYS A 123 -11.34 24.95 -4.25
CA LYS A 123 -11.96 25.94 -3.33
C LYS A 123 -10.92 26.84 -2.67
N LYS A 124 -9.74 26.31 -2.41
CA LYS A 124 -8.61 27.04 -1.81
C LYS A 124 -7.76 27.79 -2.84
N ARG A 125 -8.14 27.78 -4.13
CA ARG A 125 -7.38 28.37 -5.24
C ARG A 125 -5.96 27.82 -5.40
N TYR A 126 -5.68 26.66 -4.80
CA TYR A 126 -4.41 25.96 -4.98
C TYR A 126 -4.33 25.36 -6.38
N LEU A 127 -5.48 24.96 -6.93
CA LEU A 127 -5.68 24.51 -8.31
C LEU A 127 -6.65 25.43 -9.04
N LYS A 128 -6.42 25.68 -10.34
CA LYS A 128 -7.44 26.29 -11.20
C LYS A 128 -8.48 25.21 -11.56
N LEU A 129 -9.75 25.58 -11.59
CA LEU A 129 -10.83 24.66 -11.98
C LEU A 129 -10.60 24.02 -13.38
N SER A 130 -10.00 24.76 -14.29
CA SER A 130 -9.64 24.29 -15.64
C SER A 130 -8.61 23.15 -15.63
N GLU A 131 -7.80 23.06 -14.59
CA GLU A 131 -6.77 22.03 -14.41
C GLU A 131 -7.36 20.75 -13.81
N ILE A 132 -8.44 20.88 -13.03
CA ILE A 132 -9.08 19.78 -12.31
C ILE A 132 -10.16 19.09 -13.16
N LEU A 133 -10.93 19.86 -13.92
CA LEU A 133 -12.04 19.34 -14.71
C LEU A 133 -11.68 18.13 -15.59
N PRO A 134 -10.53 18.09 -16.29
CA PRO A 134 -10.15 16.94 -17.09
C PRO A 134 -9.88 15.69 -16.24
N VAL A 135 -9.24 15.84 -15.08
CA VAL A 135 -8.91 14.74 -14.16
C VAL A 135 -10.18 14.16 -13.53
N VAL A 136 -11.06 15.02 -13.02
CA VAL A 136 -12.35 14.61 -12.44
C VAL A 136 -13.23 13.95 -13.50
N TRP A 137 -13.28 14.50 -14.73
CA TRP A 137 -14.05 13.92 -15.83
C TRP A 137 -13.53 12.55 -16.27
N LYS A 138 -12.20 12.38 -16.36
CA LYS A 138 -11.59 11.07 -16.66
C LYS A 138 -11.95 10.04 -15.57
N GLN A 139 -11.90 10.41 -14.30
CA GLN A 139 -12.28 9.51 -13.19
C GLN A 139 -13.78 9.16 -13.19
N ILE A 140 -14.66 10.12 -13.48
CA ILE A 140 -16.10 9.86 -13.61
C ILE A 140 -16.37 8.92 -14.78
N LYS A 141 -15.75 9.19 -15.94
CA LYS A 141 -15.84 8.33 -17.13
C LYS A 141 -15.38 6.90 -16.82
N PHE A 142 -14.25 6.75 -16.13
CA PHE A 142 -13.73 5.45 -15.68
C PHE A 142 -14.74 4.67 -14.83
N ARG A 143 -15.37 5.33 -13.85
CA ARG A 143 -16.41 4.67 -13.00
C ARG A 143 -17.62 4.22 -13.79
N ILE A 144 -17.98 4.91 -14.87
CA ILE A 144 -19.15 4.57 -15.70
C ILE A 144 -18.82 3.46 -16.69
N THR A 145 -17.62 3.49 -17.30
CA THR A 145 -17.25 2.57 -18.39
C THR A 145 -16.53 1.30 -17.93
N GLY A 146 -15.90 1.32 -16.73
CA GLY A 146 -15.14 0.19 -16.19
C GLY A 146 -13.91 -0.20 -17.00
N ALA A 147 -13.55 0.59 -18.03
CA ALA A 147 -12.40 0.32 -18.89
C ALA A 147 -11.23 1.23 -18.51
N GLU A 148 -10.20 0.64 -17.91
CA GLU A 148 -8.89 1.28 -17.77
C GLU A 148 -8.10 1.11 -19.07
N ASN A 149 -7.79 2.23 -19.73
CA ASN A 149 -6.69 2.25 -20.69
C ASN A 149 -5.42 2.64 -19.94
N ALA A 150 -4.39 1.82 -20.00
CA ALA A 150 -3.08 2.08 -19.37
C ALA A 150 -2.51 3.45 -19.79
N ASP A 151 -2.79 3.88 -21.00
CA ASP A 151 -2.38 5.20 -21.53
C ASP A 151 -3.07 6.36 -20.80
N ASP A 152 -4.36 6.24 -20.48
CA ASP A 152 -5.12 7.27 -19.76
C ASP A 152 -4.63 7.45 -18.32
N VAL A 153 -4.23 6.35 -17.66
CA VAL A 153 -3.65 6.36 -16.30
C VAL A 153 -2.28 7.03 -16.33
N THR A 154 -1.44 6.71 -17.32
CA THR A 154 -0.10 7.27 -17.47
C THR A 154 -0.14 8.77 -17.75
N GLU A 155 -1.03 9.20 -18.65
CA GLU A 155 -1.19 10.63 -18.98
C GLU A 155 -1.74 11.42 -17.78
N GLY A 156 -2.76 10.91 -17.10
CA GLY A 156 -3.32 11.54 -15.89
C GLY A 156 -2.29 11.68 -14.77
N ARG A 157 -1.43 10.66 -14.59
CA ARG A 157 -0.30 10.69 -13.67
C ARG A 157 0.69 11.79 -14.02
N GLN A 158 1.13 11.87 -15.28
CA GLN A 158 2.10 12.86 -15.72
C GLN A 158 1.55 14.28 -15.52
N GLN A 159 0.28 14.51 -15.83
CA GLN A 159 -0.39 15.80 -15.61
C GLN A 159 -0.44 16.18 -14.14
N ALA A 160 -0.82 15.22 -13.24
CA ALA A 160 -0.88 15.47 -11.80
C ALA A 160 0.50 15.79 -11.22
N LEU A 161 1.53 15.05 -11.62
CA LEU A 161 2.91 15.27 -11.17
C LEU A 161 3.49 16.59 -11.69
N ALA A 162 3.25 16.92 -12.96
CA ALA A 162 3.66 18.20 -13.53
C ALA A 162 3.01 19.37 -12.79
N PHE A 163 1.78 19.17 -12.33
CA PHE A 163 1.00 20.16 -11.61
C PHE A 163 1.55 20.48 -10.22
N ILE A 164 1.98 19.47 -9.44
CA ILE A 164 2.54 19.68 -8.10
C ILE A 164 4.01 20.08 -8.13
N LYS A 165 4.69 19.90 -9.25
CA LYS A 165 6.12 20.24 -9.39
C LYS A 165 6.40 21.67 -8.97
N GLY A 166 7.40 21.87 -8.10
CA GLY A 166 7.80 23.17 -7.59
C GLY A 166 6.93 23.72 -6.46
N ARG A 167 5.90 22.99 -6.02
CA ARG A 167 5.05 23.40 -4.88
C ARG A 167 5.57 22.87 -3.56
N SER A 168 5.26 23.58 -2.48
CA SER A 168 5.65 23.22 -1.12
C SER A 168 4.85 22.01 -0.62
N GLU A 169 5.56 21.02 -0.06
CA GLU A 169 4.93 19.90 0.64
C GLU A 169 4.16 20.36 1.88
N ALA A 170 4.75 21.26 2.68
CA ALA A 170 4.12 21.76 3.91
C ALA A 170 2.79 22.48 3.62
N GLU A 171 2.71 23.22 2.51
CA GLU A 171 1.45 23.84 2.08
C GLU A 171 0.41 22.78 1.70
N LEU A 172 0.80 21.73 0.99
CA LEU A 172 -0.09 20.63 0.63
C LEU A 172 -0.60 19.89 1.87
N VAL A 173 0.27 19.60 2.83
CA VAL A 173 -0.09 18.96 4.11
C VAL A 173 -1.14 19.78 4.86
N ALA A 174 -0.93 21.10 5.01
CA ALA A 174 -1.90 21.97 5.66
C ALA A 174 -3.27 21.97 4.95
N LEU A 175 -3.28 21.95 3.62
CA LEU A 175 -4.51 21.83 2.85
C LEU A 175 -5.19 20.47 3.02
N CYS A 176 -4.41 19.39 3.08
CA CYS A 176 -4.93 18.04 3.35
C CYS A 176 -5.61 17.97 4.72
N GLU A 177 -5.02 18.56 5.76
CA GLU A 177 -5.64 18.63 7.10
C GLU A 177 -7.01 19.30 7.05
N GLU A 178 -7.11 20.46 6.43
CA GLU A 178 -8.40 21.16 6.32
C GLU A 178 -9.43 20.36 5.51
N ILE A 179 -9.01 19.70 4.42
CA ILE A 179 -9.91 18.92 3.56
C ILE A 179 -10.42 17.69 4.30
N VAL A 180 -9.54 16.98 5.01
CA VAL A 180 -9.94 15.80 5.81
C VAL A 180 -10.94 16.22 6.88
N ASP A 181 -10.62 17.25 7.67
CA ASP A 181 -11.45 17.69 8.80
C ASP A 181 -12.83 18.20 8.34
N LYS A 182 -12.92 18.91 7.21
CA LYS A 182 -14.16 19.51 6.73
C LYS A 182 -15.01 18.65 5.79
N ASN A 183 -14.40 17.73 5.06
CA ASN A 183 -15.04 17.10 3.92
C ASN A 183 -15.04 15.56 3.95
N MET A 184 -14.18 14.92 4.74
CA MET A 184 -14.06 13.47 4.75
C MET A 184 -14.66 12.79 5.98
N SER A 185 -14.63 13.44 7.14
CA SER A 185 -15.14 12.87 8.39
C SER A 185 -16.61 12.43 8.29
N GLU A 186 -17.45 13.25 7.64
CA GLU A 186 -18.88 12.96 7.46
C GLU A 186 -19.16 11.90 6.39
N LYS A 187 -18.13 11.50 5.63
CA LYS A 187 -18.24 10.54 4.52
C LYS A 187 -17.80 9.13 4.89
N LEU A 188 -17.40 8.90 6.12
CA LEU A 188 -17.01 7.57 6.57
C LEU A 188 -18.21 6.60 6.49
N TRP A 189 -17.93 5.37 6.06
CA TRP A 189 -18.88 4.29 6.24
C TRP A 189 -18.82 3.79 7.69
N PRO A 190 -19.92 3.94 8.49
CA PRO A 190 -19.89 3.54 9.90
C PRO A 190 -19.54 2.06 10.09
N GLY A 191 -20.05 1.19 9.22
CA GLY A 191 -19.75 -0.25 9.27
C GLY A 191 -18.28 -0.56 9.02
N THR A 192 -17.64 0.08 8.02
CA THR A 192 -16.21 -0.12 7.77
C THR A 192 -15.36 0.43 8.92
N LYS A 193 -15.75 1.59 9.48
CA LYS A 193 -15.07 2.14 10.66
C LYS A 193 -15.16 1.18 11.86
N GLN A 194 -16.30 0.55 12.09
CA GLN A 194 -16.49 -0.45 13.14
C GLN A 194 -15.62 -1.68 12.94
N LEU A 195 -15.45 -2.16 11.69
CA LEU A 195 -14.51 -3.24 11.37
C LEU A 195 -13.07 -2.86 11.73
N ALA A 196 -12.65 -1.65 11.37
CA ALA A 196 -11.31 -1.14 11.71
C ALA A 196 -11.12 -1.04 13.24
N ASP A 197 -12.13 -0.52 13.97
CA ASP A 197 -12.10 -0.44 15.42
C ASP A 197 -12.01 -1.82 16.08
N THR A 198 -12.65 -2.83 15.50
CA THR A 198 -12.54 -4.22 15.97
C THR A 198 -11.12 -4.73 15.83
N HIS A 199 -10.43 -4.44 14.72
CA HIS A 199 -9.02 -4.79 14.57
C HIS A 199 -8.14 -4.11 15.62
N ILE A 200 -8.32 -2.80 15.83
CA ILE A 200 -7.58 -2.04 16.85
C ILE A 200 -7.80 -2.66 18.24
N ALA A 201 -9.06 -2.96 18.59
CA ALA A 201 -9.40 -3.55 19.88
C ALA A 201 -8.80 -4.96 20.09
N ASN A 202 -8.50 -5.68 19.01
CA ASN A 202 -7.81 -6.97 19.03
C ASN A 202 -6.28 -6.83 18.97
N GLY A 203 -5.73 -5.61 19.04
CA GLY A 203 -4.29 -5.37 19.00
C GLY A 203 -3.65 -5.53 17.61
N HIS A 204 -4.45 -5.61 16.55
CA HIS A 204 -3.95 -5.69 15.18
C HIS A 204 -3.50 -4.32 14.67
N GLN A 205 -2.50 -4.29 13.81
CA GLN A 205 -2.17 -3.08 13.06
C GLN A 205 -3.28 -2.77 12.06
N VAL A 206 -3.62 -1.48 11.88
CA VAL A 206 -4.57 -1.02 10.86
C VAL A 206 -3.91 -0.04 9.92
N TRP A 207 -3.91 -0.37 8.63
CA TRP A 207 -3.24 0.37 7.57
C TRP A 207 -4.22 0.79 6.49
N LEU A 208 -4.13 2.05 6.05
CA LEU A 208 -4.74 2.46 4.78
C LEU A 208 -3.79 2.14 3.62
N VAL A 209 -4.33 1.67 2.51
CA VAL A 209 -3.58 1.38 1.27
C VAL A 209 -4.36 1.97 0.10
N SER A 210 -3.94 3.13 -0.39
CA SER A 210 -4.74 3.93 -1.34
C SER A 210 -3.91 4.52 -2.47
N ALA A 211 -4.52 4.67 -3.65
CA ALA A 211 -3.97 5.44 -4.76
C ALA A 211 -3.85 6.95 -4.47
N THR A 212 -4.51 7.42 -3.44
CA THR A 212 -4.50 8.82 -2.97
C THR A 212 -3.08 9.28 -2.60
N PRO A 213 -2.76 10.58 -2.74
CA PRO A 213 -1.49 11.12 -2.24
C PRO A 213 -1.24 10.74 -0.78
N VAL A 214 -0.03 10.31 -0.47
CA VAL A 214 0.34 9.78 0.85
C VAL A 214 0.03 10.76 1.98
N GLN A 215 0.23 12.06 1.77
CA GLN A 215 -0.07 13.09 2.77
C GLN A 215 -1.54 13.08 3.19
N LEU A 216 -2.46 12.94 2.22
CA LEU A 216 -3.89 12.87 2.50
C LEU A 216 -4.27 11.58 3.24
N ALA A 217 -3.74 10.43 2.78
CA ALA A 217 -4.00 9.14 3.40
C ALA A 217 -3.50 9.08 4.86
N GLN A 218 -2.32 9.65 5.13
CA GLN A 218 -1.73 9.69 6.47
C GLN A 218 -2.52 10.57 7.43
N ILE A 219 -2.98 11.73 6.98
CA ILE A 219 -3.83 12.61 7.81
C ILE A 219 -5.13 11.90 8.15
N LEU A 220 -5.77 11.25 7.17
CA LEU A 220 -6.97 10.46 7.40
C LEU A 220 -6.73 9.32 8.41
N ALA A 221 -5.66 8.54 8.23
CA ALA A 221 -5.28 7.46 9.13
C ALA A 221 -5.03 7.96 10.56
N LYS A 222 -4.31 9.08 10.70
CA LYS A 222 -4.04 9.70 12.01
C LYS A 222 -5.31 10.16 12.71
N ARG A 223 -6.27 10.77 11.99
CA ARG A 223 -7.59 11.17 12.55
C ARG A 223 -8.41 9.97 13.03
N LEU A 224 -8.22 8.81 12.41
CA LEU A 224 -8.95 7.59 12.75
C LEU A 224 -8.23 6.72 13.78
N GLY A 225 -7.04 7.09 14.22
CA GLY A 225 -6.25 6.31 15.18
C GLY A 225 -5.61 5.06 14.57
N PHE A 226 -5.45 5.01 13.25
CA PHE A 226 -4.85 3.86 12.56
C PHE A 226 -3.33 3.86 12.69
N THR A 227 -2.71 2.68 12.56
CA THR A 227 -1.27 2.48 12.66
C THR A 227 -0.51 3.31 11.63
N GLY A 228 -1.01 3.35 10.38
CA GLY A 228 -0.37 4.11 9.33
C GLY A 228 -1.17 4.13 8.03
N ALA A 229 -0.55 4.72 7.01
CA ALA A 229 -1.09 4.74 5.66
C ALA A 229 0.02 4.63 4.63
N LEU A 230 -0.25 3.82 3.61
CA LEU A 230 0.49 3.76 2.36
C LEU A 230 -0.32 4.50 1.30
N GLY A 231 0.31 5.41 0.63
CA GLY A 231 -0.29 6.22 -0.44
C GLY A 231 0.66 6.34 -1.62
N THR A 232 0.20 6.96 -2.70
CA THR A 232 1.08 7.31 -3.80
C THR A 232 2.03 8.42 -3.35
N VAL A 233 3.33 8.18 -3.41
CA VAL A 233 4.37 9.08 -2.90
C VAL A 233 4.95 9.92 -4.05
N ALA A 234 4.76 11.23 -3.99
CA ALA A 234 5.49 12.16 -4.84
C ALA A 234 6.84 12.51 -4.21
N GLU A 235 7.90 12.52 -5.01
CA GLU A 235 9.24 12.85 -4.54
C GLU A 235 9.32 14.30 -4.09
N VAL A 236 9.91 14.51 -2.89
CA VAL A 236 10.16 15.83 -2.30
C VAL A 236 11.66 16.01 -2.13
N LYS A 237 12.18 17.19 -2.51
CA LYS A 237 13.55 17.65 -2.24
C LYS A 237 13.49 19.06 -1.67
N ASP A 238 14.16 19.27 -0.56
CA ASP A 238 14.20 20.58 0.12
C ASP A 238 12.80 21.16 0.41
N GLY A 239 11.84 20.27 0.77
CA GLY A 239 10.46 20.66 1.07
C GLY A 239 9.58 20.98 -0.15
N VAL A 240 10.07 20.68 -1.37
CA VAL A 240 9.39 21.00 -2.63
C VAL A 240 9.22 19.73 -3.49
N PHE A 241 8.04 19.56 -4.11
CA PHE A 241 7.79 18.45 -5.01
C PHE A 241 8.62 18.55 -6.29
N THR A 242 9.30 17.47 -6.66
CA THR A 242 10.14 17.42 -7.88
C THR A 242 9.34 17.12 -9.14
N GLY A 243 8.11 16.62 -9.01
CA GLY A 243 7.30 16.14 -10.13
C GLY A 243 7.60 14.68 -10.51
N ARG A 244 8.23 13.89 -9.64
CA ARG A 244 8.46 12.46 -9.82
C ARG A 244 7.77 11.67 -8.72
N LEU A 245 7.62 10.35 -8.92
CA LEU A 245 7.18 9.43 -7.89
C LEU A 245 8.37 8.75 -7.20
N VAL A 246 8.09 8.26 -5.99
CA VAL A 246 8.91 7.30 -5.25
C VAL A 246 8.12 5.99 -5.21
N GLY A 247 8.67 4.93 -5.80
CA GLY A 247 7.97 3.65 -5.94
C GLY A 247 6.80 3.68 -6.91
N ASP A 248 5.82 2.81 -6.69
CA ASP A 248 4.65 2.64 -7.54
C ASP A 248 3.52 3.65 -7.26
N ILE A 249 2.63 3.83 -8.25
CA ILE A 249 1.27 4.29 -7.95
C ILE A 249 0.57 3.17 -7.16
N LEU A 250 0.02 3.47 -6.00
CA LEU A 250 -0.67 2.49 -5.16
C LEU A 250 -2.07 2.17 -5.69
N HIS A 251 -2.12 1.64 -6.91
CA HIS A 251 -3.33 1.19 -7.56
C HIS A 251 -3.12 -0.23 -8.11
N GLY A 252 -4.13 -1.09 -7.98
CA GLY A 252 -4.05 -2.46 -8.47
C GLY A 252 -2.81 -3.22 -7.95
N PRO A 253 -1.93 -3.71 -8.85
CA PRO A 253 -0.71 -4.42 -8.46
C PRO A 253 0.21 -3.65 -7.52
N GLY A 254 0.31 -2.32 -7.66
CA GLY A 254 1.14 -1.50 -6.77
C GLY A 254 0.76 -1.61 -5.30
N LYS A 255 -0.54 -1.81 -4.99
CA LYS A 255 -0.97 -2.08 -3.61
C LYS A 255 -0.45 -3.43 -3.10
N ARG A 256 -0.45 -4.47 -3.94
CA ARG A 256 0.12 -5.77 -3.62
C ARG A 256 1.61 -5.65 -3.29
N HIS A 257 2.37 -4.92 -4.11
CA HIS A 257 3.80 -4.71 -3.92
C HIS A 257 4.09 -4.01 -2.59
N ALA A 258 3.36 -2.94 -2.28
CA ALA A 258 3.52 -2.20 -1.04
C ALA A 258 3.11 -3.02 0.20
N VAL A 259 2.02 -3.80 0.14
CA VAL A 259 1.60 -4.66 1.26
C VAL A 259 2.61 -5.77 1.49
N ALA A 260 3.17 -6.39 0.45
CA ALA A 260 4.24 -7.39 0.58
C ALA A 260 5.49 -6.80 1.26
N ALA A 261 5.92 -5.61 0.81
CA ALA A 261 7.06 -4.91 1.38
C ALA A 261 6.81 -4.53 2.85
N LEU A 262 5.62 -3.99 3.16
CA LEU A 262 5.24 -3.68 4.54
C LEU A 262 5.20 -4.92 5.42
N ALA A 263 4.65 -6.03 4.92
CA ALA A 263 4.61 -7.29 5.66
C ALA A 263 6.01 -7.81 6.00
N ALA A 264 6.96 -7.70 5.08
CA ALA A 264 8.36 -8.04 5.33
C ALA A 264 8.99 -7.12 6.39
N LEU A 265 8.78 -5.80 6.30
CA LEU A 265 9.36 -4.83 7.23
C LEU A 265 8.75 -4.93 8.65
N GLU A 266 7.45 -5.08 8.75
CA GLU A 266 6.71 -5.15 10.02
C GLU A 266 6.59 -6.59 10.56
N ARG A 267 7.15 -7.59 9.85
CA ARG A 267 7.11 -9.02 10.20
C ARG A 267 5.68 -9.56 10.35
N LEU A 268 4.80 -9.15 9.44
CA LEU A 268 3.41 -9.59 9.44
C LEU A 268 3.28 -10.98 8.83
N ASP A 269 2.43 -11.80 9.43
CA ASP A 269 1.96 -13.05 8.85
C ASP A 269 0.72 -12.76 8.00
N LEU A 270 0.87 -12.70 6.69
CA LEU A 270 -0.24 -12.37 5.79
C LEU A 270 -1.41 -13.37 5.89
N SER A 271 -1.17 -14.61 6.31
CA SER A 271 -2.24 -15.58 6.55
C SER A 271 -3.18 -15.19 7.70
N ARG A 272 -2.71 -14.33 8.61
CA ARG A 272 -3.45 -13.78 9.75
C ARG A 272 -3.95 -12.36 9.50
N CYS A 273 -3.64 -11.79 8.35
CA CYS A 273 -4.06 -10.46 7.96
C CYS A 273 -5.40 -10.47 7.22
N THR A 274 -6.08 -9.34 7.23
CA THR A 274 -7.33 -9.12 6.51
C THR A 274 -7.18 -7.92 5.57
N ALA A 275 -7.66 -8.04 4.33
CA ALA A 275 -7.72 -6.93 3.38
C ALA A 275 -9.17 -6.60 3.01
N TYR A 276 -9.45 -5.31 2.87
CA TYR A 276 -10.77 -4.74 2.59
C TYR A 276 -10.72 -3.84 1.35
N SER A 277 -11.60 -4.05 0.39
CA SER A 277 -11.73 -3.19 -0.79
C SER A 277 -13.11 -3.28 -1.45
N ASP A 278 -13.46 -2.25 -2.24
CA ASP A 278 -14.66 -2.19 -3.08
C ASP A 278 -14.40 -2.56 -4.55
N SER A 279 -13.15 -2.61 -4.98
CA SER A 279 -12.74 -2.63 -6.38
C SER A 279 -12.13 -3.95 -6.84
N ILE A 280 -12.51 -4.39 -8.05
CA ILE A 280 -11.87 -5.54 -8.73
C ILE A 280 -10.37 -5.33 -8.92
N ASN A 281 -9.89 -4.09 -9.03
CA ASN A 281 -8.48 -3.78 -9.23
C ASN A 281 -7.62 -4.17 -8.02
N ASP A 282 -8.22 -4.32 -6.84
CA ASP A 282 -7.54 -4.68 -5.60
C ASP A 282 -7.51 -6.20 -5.33
N VAL A 283 -8.01 -7.02 -6.27
CA VAL A 283 -7.89 -8.49 -6.18
C VAL A 283 -6.46 -8.96 -5.92
N PRO A 284 -5.41 -8.36 -6.52
CA PRO A 284 -4.04 -8.73 -6.18
C PRO A 284 -3.69 -8.55 -4.70
N MET A 285 -4.15 -7.46 -4.06
CA MET A 285 -3.96 -7.21 -2.63
C MET A 285 -4.85 -8.15 -1.78
N LEU A 286 -6.13 -8.29 -2.13
CA LEU A 286 -7.07 -9.14 -1.41
C LEU A 286 -6.63 -10.60 -1.39
N SER A 287 -6.08 -11.11 -2.51
CA SER A 287 -5.69 -12.51 -2.66
C SER A 287 -4.46 -12.91 -1.85
N MET A 288 -3.66 -11.97 -1.38
CA MET A 288 -2.44 -12.28 -0.65
C MET A 288 -2.64 -12.37 0.87
N THR A 289 -3.80 -11.98 1.38
CA THR A 289 -4.14 -12.05 2.81
C THR A 289 -4.96 -13.28 3.13
N GLY A 290 -4.87 -13.77 4.38
CA GLY A 290 -5.65 -14.93 4.83
C GLY A 290 -7.16 -14.68 4.82
N ASN A 291 -7.57 -13.41 4.99
CA ASN A 291 -8.96 -13.00 4.93
C ASN A 291 -9.14 -11.86 3.94
N ALA A 292 -9.99 -12.05 2.94
CA ALA A 292 -10.39 -11.03 1.98
C ALA A 292 -11.86 -10.66 2.18
N VAL A 293 -12.14 -9.37 2.31
CA VAL A 293 -13.51 -8.86 2.51
C VAL A 293 -13.82 -7.80 1.46
N ALA A 294 -14.84 -8.07 0.66
CA ALA A 294 -15.33 -7.12 -0.34
C ALA A 294 -16.36 -6.17 0.31
N ILE A 295 -15.97 -4.90 0.47
CA ILE A 295 -16.83 -3.85 1.06
C ILE A 295 -17.50 -3.06 -0.06
N ASN A 296 -18.84 -2.95 -0.02
CA ASN A 296 -19.60 -2.21 -1.05
C ASN A 296 -19.15 -2.52 -2.49
N PRO A 297 -18.90 -3.81 -2.83
CA PRO A 297 -18.13 -4.16 -4.02
C PRO A 297 -18.78 -3.66 -5.31
N ASP A 298 -17.92 -3.32 -6.28
CA ASP A 298 -18.35 -3.17 -7.66
C ASP A 298 -18.88 -4.50 -8.21
N ARG A 299 -19.55 -4.47 -9.37
CA ARG A 299 -20.17 -5.67 -9.94
C ARG A 299 -19.16 -6.78 -10.26
N ARG A 300 -17.92 -6.41 -10.62
CA ARG A 300 -16.87 -7.37 -11.00
C ARG A 300 -16.26 -7.99 -9.75
N LEU A 301 -15.95 -7.18 -8.73
CA LEU A 301 -15.43 -7.68 -7.45
C LEU A 301 -16.48 -8.55 -6.74
N ARG A 302 -17.78 -8.19 -6.79
CA ARG A 302 -18.84 -9.03 -6.20
C ARG A 302 -18.83 -10.44 -6.79
N LYS A 303 -18.76 -10.56 -8.12
CA LYS A 303 -18.69 -11.87 -8.78
C LYS A 303 -17.44 -12.64 -8.42
N GLU A 304 -16.31 -11.96 -8.33
CA GLU A 304 -15.03 -12.57 -7.96
C GLU A 304 -15.04 -13.03 -6.50
N ALA A 305 -15.58 -12.22 -5.58
CA ALA A 305 -15.74 -12.57 -4.17
C ALA A 305 -16.66 -13.78 -3.98
N GLU A 306 -17.80 -13.82 -4.69
CA GLU A 306 -18.71 -14.98 -4.70
C GLU A 306 -18.01 -16.23 -5.23
N HIS A 307 -17.23 -16.12 -6.31
CA HIS A 307 -16.47 -17.24 -6.89
C HIS A 307 -15.40 -17.79 -5.94
N ARG A 308 -14.72 -16.91 -5.22
CA ARG A 308 -13.65 -17.28 -4.27
C ARG A 308 -14.14 -17.60 -2.86
N GLY A 309 -15.43 -17.39 -2.58
CA GLY A 309 -15.98 -17.55 -1.23
C GLY A 309 -15.51 -16.49 -0.24
N TRP A 310 -15.16 -15.28 -0.73
CA TRP A 310 -14.79 -14.15 0.13
C TRP A 310 -16.02 -13.56 0.81
N GLN A 311 -15.82 -12.99 2.00
CA GLN A 311 -16.87 -12.25 2.70
C GLN A 311 -17.26 -10.99 1.92
N ILE A 312 -18.57 -10.70 1.88
CA ILE A 312 -19.13 -9.50 1.24
C ILE A 312 -19.92 -8.73 2.27
N GLU A 313 -19.57 -7.45 2.45
CA GLU A 313 -20.29 -6.50 3.30
C GLU A 313 -20.80 -5.34 2.45
N ASP A 314 -22.09 -5.05 2.47
CA ASP A 314 -22.69 -3.97 1.69
C ASP A 314 -23.42 -2.98 2.59
N PHE A 315 -22.74 -1.89 2.91
CA PHE A 315 -23.25 -0.84 3.79
C PHE A 315 -24.11 0.20 3.06
N ARG A 316 -24.23 0.12 1.73
CA ARG A 316 -25.05 1.06 0.92
C ARG A 316 -26.54 0.92 1.18
N SER A 317 -26.98 -0.24 1.61
CA SER A 317 -28.40 -0.55 1.90
C SER A 317 -28.84 -0.22 3.33
N LEU A 318 -27.91 0.21 4.18
CA LEU A 318 -28.17 0.54 5.59
C LEU A 318 -28.48 2.03 5.82
N ARG A 319 -28.87 2.75 4.77
CA ARG A 319 -29.27 4.16 4.84
C ARG A 319 -30.74 4.33 5.12
#